data_93f433e6fa709533053edc3dc15aacc2
#
_entry.id   93f433e6fa709533053edc3dc15aacc2
#
_cell.length_a   1.000
_cell.length_b   1.000
_cell.length_c   1.000
_cell.angle_alpha   90.00
_cell.angle_beta   90.00
_cell.angle_gamma   90.00
#
_symmetry.space_group_name_H-M   'P 1'
#
loop_
_entity.id
_entity.type
_entity.pdbx_description
1 polymer ?
#
loop_
_entity_poly.entity_id
_entity_poly.type
_entity_poly.pdbx_seq_one_letter_code
_entity_poly.pdbx_strand_id
1 'polypeptide(L)'
;QKHPFKKVFVGNDKTIKRAIDEDVISRLKTLDLSSKPRLAFSRDMFMFSFYARGMAFIDLAYLTKENIQGEYIIYRRHKTGQELSIKLEICLKTIIDRYSHYSNGTFFYQKVHRIMIVP
;
A
#
# COMPACT_ATOMS: atom_id res chain seq x y z
N GLN A 1 -18.30 -5.85 29.01
CA GLN A 1 -19.25 -4.95 28.45
C GLN A 1 -18.63 -3.99 27.49
N LYS A 2 -17.45 -3.62 27.75
CA LYS A 2 -16.73 -2.78 26.80
C LYS A 2 -16.37 -3.53 25.56
N HIS A 3 -16.15 -4.80 25.70
CA HIS A 3 -15.75 -5.61 24.57
C HIS A 3 -16.78 -5.70 23.47
N PRO A 4 -18.05 -5.94 23.78
CA PRO A 4 -19.05 -5.95 22.73
C PRO A 4 -19.18 -4.62 22.02
N PHE A 5 -19.10 -3.56 22.79
CA PHE A 5 -19.16 -2.22 22.23
C PHE A 5 -17.98 -1.96 21.31
N LYS A 6 -16.82 -2.38 21.74
CA LYS A 6 -15.62 -2.21 20.93
C LYS A 6 -15.70 -2.96 19.62
N LYS A 7 -16.23 -4.16 19.65
CA LYS A 7 -16.39 -4.94 18.43
C LYS A 7 -17.33 -4.27 17.45
N VAL A 8 -18.43 -3.77 17.94
CA VAL A 8 -19.39 -3.09 17.10
C VAL A 8 -18.76 -1.87 16.45
N PHE A 9 -18.01 -1.13 17.23
CA PHE A 9 -17.37 0.07 16.73
C PHE A 9 -16.37 -0.26 15.60
N VAL A 10 -15.55 -1.28 15.81
CA VAL A 10 -14.58 -1.68 14.81
C VAL A 10 -15.26 -2.15 13.55
N GLY A 11 -16.34 -2.90 13.68
CA GLY A 11 -17.09 -3.35 12.53
C GLY A 11 -17.68 -2.22 11.73
N ASN A 12 -18.26 -1.25 12.43
CA ASN A 12 -18.82 -0.08 11.77
C ASN A 12 -17.74 0.74 11.08
N ASP A 13 -16.62 0.88 11.73
CA ASP A 13 -15.51 1.62 11.15
C ASP A 13 -15.05 1.00 9.84
N LYS A 14 -14.94 -0.30 9.81
CA LYS A 14 -14.55 -1.01 8.60
C LYS A 14 -15.54 -0.79 7.48
N THR A 15 -16.82 -0.85 7.79
CA THR A 15 -17.85 -0.68 6.79
C THR A 15 -17.85 0.73 6.22
N ILE A 16 -17.78 1.71 7.09
CA ILE A 16 -17.75 3.10 6.67
C ILE A 16 -16.51 3.39 5.84
N LYS A 17 -15.38 2.90 6.29
CA LYS A 17 -14.12 3.11 5.59
C LYS A 17 -14.17 2.54 4.18
N ARG A 18 -14.73 1.34 4.04
CA ARG A 18 -14.80 0.71 2.74
C ARG A 18 -15.69 1.50 1.77
N ALA A 19 -16.82 1.99 2.25
CA ALA A 19 -17.72 2.76 1.43
C ALA A 19 -17.09 4.07 0.97
N ILE A 20 -16.40 4.74 1.89
CA ILE A 20 -15.73 5.99 1.58
C ILE A 20 -14.57 5.75 0.62
N ASP A 21 -13.82 4.68 0.84
CA ASP A 21 -12.61 4.41 0.08
C ASP A 21 -12.89 4.18 -1.41
N GLU A 22 -14.01 3.56 -1.73
CA GLU A 22 -14.31 3.31 -3.14
C GLU A 22 -14.42 4.61 -3.93
N ASP A 23 -15.10 5.58 -3.37
CA ASP A 23 -15.26 6.88 -4.03
C ASP A 23 -13.94 7.64 -4.08
N VAL A 24 -13.22 7.65 -2.97
CA VAL A 24 -11.92 8.33 -2.88
C VAL A 24 -10.92 7.70 -3.84
N ILE A 25 -10.90 6.38 -3.90
CA ILE A 25 -9.96 5.69 -4.78
C ILE A 25 -10.25 6.00 -6.25
N SER A 26 -11.52 6.06 -6.62
CA SER A 26 -11.89 6.42 -7.98
C SER A 26 -11.37 7.81 -8.36
N ARG A 27 -11.48 8.75 -7.43
CA ARG A 27 -11.01 10.10 -7.67
C ARG A 27 -9.50 10.16 -7.74
N LEU A 28 -8.83 9.45 -6.84
CA LEU A 28 -7.37 9.43 -6.81
C LEU A 28 -6.79 8.87 -8.10
N LYS A 29 -7.43 7.85 -8.65
CA LYS A 29 -6.97 7.22 -9.88
C LYS A 29 -6.93 8.18 -11.05
N THR A 30 -7.88 9.11 -11.08
CA THR A 30 -8.04 9.99 -12.21
C THR A 30 -7.32 11.33 -12.06
N LEU A 31 -6.67 11.56 -10.92
CA LEU A 31 -5.92 12.78 -10.72
C LEU A 31 -4.71 12.85 -11.64
N ASP A 32 -4.57 13.98 -12.30
CA ASP A 32 -3.40 14.22 -13.13
C ASP A 32 -2.32 14.90 -12.28
N LEU A 33 -1.37 14.10 -11.83
CA LEU A 33 -0.29 14.59 -10.98
C LEU A 33 1.05 14.55 -11.71
N SER A 34 1.01 14.60 -13.04
CA SER A 34 2.22 14.48 -13.83
C SER A 34 3.22 15.60 -13.55
N SER A 35 2.75 16.77 -13.14
CA SER A 35 3.63 17.87 -12.78
C SER A 35 4.03 17.88 -11.32
N LYS A 36 3.57 16.92 -10.53
CA LYS A 36 3.83 16.85 -9.10
C LYS A 36 4.27 15.45 -8.70
N PRO A 37 5.54 15.11 -8.97
CA PRO A 37 6.00 13.72 -8.78
C PRO A 37 5.90 13.24 -7.34
N ARG A 38 6.09 14.11 -6.36
CA ARG A 38 6.00 13.68 -4.96
C ARG A 38 4.58 13.30 -4.59
N LEU A 39 3.62 14.10 -5.05
CA LEU A 39 2.21 13.78 -4.82
C LEU A 39 1.79 12.54 -5.59
N ALA A 40 2.30 12.38 -6.81
CA ALA A 40 2.00 11.19 -7.59
C ALA A 40 2.52 9.95 -6.88
N PHE A 41 3.72 10.00 -6.34
CA PHE A 41 4.26 8.88 -5.60
C PHE A 41 3.44 8.59 -4.34
N SER A 42 3.09 9.63 -3.60
CA SER A 42 2.28 9.45 -2.40
C SER A 42 0.94 8.81 -2.71
N ARG A 43 0.31 9.28 -3.80
CA ARG A 43 -0.95 8.68 -4.25
C ARG A 43 -0.75 7.20 -4.58
N ASP A 44 0.31 6.88 -5.30
CA ASP A 44 0.54 5.50 -5.71
C ASP A 44 0.81 4.59 -4.51
N MET A 45 1.52 5.10 -3.50
CA MET A 45 1.77 4.32 -2.30
C MET A 45 0.49 4.09 -1.51
N PHE A 46 -0.35 5.11 -1.43
CA PHE A 46 -1.64 4.94 -0.77
C PHE A 46 -2.49 3.90 -1.49
N MET A 47 -2.53 3.97 -2.80
CA MET A 47 -3.30 3.03 -3.59
C MET A 47 -2.74 1.62 -3.49
N PHE A 48 -1.42 1.50 -3.48
CA PHE A 48 -0.80 0.19 -3.28
C PHE A 48 -1.22 -0.41 -1.95
N SER A 49 -1.12 0.39 -0.89
CA SER A 49 -1.52 -0.06 0.43
C SER A 49 -2.98 -0.51 0.44
N PHE A 50 -3.83 0.27 -0.18
CA PHE A 50 -5.26 -0.04 -0.23
C PHE A 50 -5.52 -1.37 -0.94
N TYR A 51 -4.95 -1.55 -2.12
CA TYR A 51 -5.17 -2.78 -2.89
C TYR A 51 -4.44 -3.97 -2.29
N ALA A 52 -3.42 -3.72 -1.49
CA ALA A 52 -2.69 -4.78 -0.81
C ALA A 52 -3.29 -5.08 0.56
N ARG A 53 -4.58 -4.80 0.71
CA ARG A 53 -5.35 -5.10 1.91
C ARG A 53 -4.84 -4.36 3.14
N GLY A 54 -4.44 -3.13 2.93
CA GLY A 54 -3.99 -2.30 4.04
C GLY A 54 -2.58 -2.59 4.49
N MET A 55 -1.72 -2.95 3.56
CA MET A 55 -0.31 -3.16 3.89
C MET A 55 0.29 -1.88 4.46
N ALA A 56 0.98 -2.01 5.59
CA ALA A 56 1.62 -0.85 6.22
C ALA A 56 2.71 -0.27 5.33
N PHE A 57 2.92 1.03 5.41
CA PHE A 57 3.93 1.68 4.60
C PHE A 57 5.33 1.13 4.86
N ILE A 58 5.62 0.79 6.12
CA ILE A 58 6.93 0.20 6.43
C ILE A 58 7.12 -1.12 5.69
N ASP A 59 6.04 -1.90 5.56
CA ASP A 59 6.13 -3.18 4.88
C ASP A 59 6.33 -3.00 3.38
N LEU A 60 5.58 -2.11 2.76
CA LEU A 60 5.74 -1.94 1.33
C LEU A 60 7.04 -1.23 0.96
N ALA A 61 7.59 -0.42 1.85
CA ALA A 61 8.87 0.22 1.60
C ALA A 61 9.98 -0.81 1.45
N TYR A 62 9.88 -1.93 2.15
CA TYR A 62 10.90 -2.96 2.11
C TYR A 62 10.59 -4.11 1.17
N LEU A 63 9.54 -4.00 0.36
CA LEU A 63 9.25 -5.05 -0.60
C LEU A 63 10.36 -5.18 -1.64
N THR A 64 10.70 -6.43 -1.94
CA THR A 64 11.74 -6.76 -2.92
C THR A 64 11.18 -7.72 -3.94
N LYS A 65 11.99 -8.00 -4.96
CA LYS A 65 11.60 -8.96 -5.98
C LYS A 65 11.38 -10.35 -5.40
N GLU A 66 12.12 -10.69 -4.35
CA GLU A 66 11.97 -12.00 -3.71
C GLU A 66 10.61 -12.16 -3.06
N ASN A 67 9.96 -11.07 -2.72
CA ASN A 67 8.62 -11.15 -2.15
C ASN A 67 7.57 -11.53 -3.18
N ILE A 68 7.86 -11.39 -4.46
CA ILE A 68 6.93 -11.75 -5.51
C ILE A 68 7.20 -13.18 -5.92
N GLN A 69 6.24 -14.06 -5.62
CA GLN A 69 6.35 -15.47 -5.91
C GLN A 69 5.13 -15.90 -6.70
N GLY A 70 5.31 -16.08 -8.00
CA GLY A 70 4.20 -16.41 -8.86
C GLY A 70 3.22 -15.27 -8.95
N GLU A 71 1.99 -15.54 -8.55
CA GLU A 71 0.93 -14.54 -8.59
C GLU A 71 0.66 -13.93 -7.22
N TYR A 72 1.61 -14.05 -6.29
CA TYR A 72 1.40 -13.61 -4.92
C TYR A 72 2.54 -12.77 -4.44
N ILE A 73 2.23 -11.84 -3.52
CA ILE A 73 3.24 -11.12 -2.74
C ILE A 73 3.25 -11.78 -1.38
N ILE A 74 4.41 -12.31 -1.00
CA ILE A 74 4.57 -12.98 0.28
C ILE A 74 5.57 -12.19 1.09
N TYR A 75 5.14 -11.69 2.25
CA TYR A 75 5.98 -10.81 3.05
C TYR A 75 5.70 -11.02 4.53
N ARG A 76 6.64 -10.57 5.36
CA ARG A 76 6.48 -10.59 6.81
C ARG A 76 6.19 -9.20 7.32
N ARG A 77 5.15 -9.10 8.13
CA ARG A 77 4.81 -7.83 8.74
C ARG A 77 5.89 -7.43 9.74
N HIS A 78 6.37 -6.21 9.62
CA HIS A 78 7.38 -5.71 10.56
C HIS A 78 6.85 -5.68 11.99
N LYS A 79 5.59 -5.33 12.14
CA LYS A 79 5.01 -5.18 13.46
C LYS A 79 4.88 -6.50 14.21
N THR A 80 4.50 -7.56 13.52
CA THR A 80 4.18 -8.83 14.18
C THR A 80 5.08 -9.98 13.78
N GLY A 81 5.80 -9.85 12.69
CA GLY A 81 6.58 -10.97 12.16
C GLY A 81 5.74 -12.02 11.46
N GLN A 82 4.45 -11.79 11.36
CA GLN A 82 3.56 -12.73 10.71
C GLN A 82 3.76 -12.72 9.20
N GLU A 83 3.83 -13.92 8.61
CA GLU A 83 3.93 -14.01 7.17
C GLU A 83 2.55 -13.90 6.54
N LEU A 84 2.44 -13.08 5.53
CA LEU A 84 1.19 -12.84 4.83
C LEU A 84 1.39 -13.06 3.35
N SER A 85 0.32 -13.49 2.69
CA SER A 85 0.31 -13.76 1.26
C SER A 85 -0.89 -13.05 0.66
N ILE A 86 -0.65 -12.15 -0.29
CA ILE A 86 -1.73 -11.46 -0.97
C ILE A 86 -1.56 -11.62 -2.47
N LYS A 87 -2.68 -11.63 -3.18
CA LYS A 87 -2.63 -11.81 -4.63
C LYS A 87 -2.04 -10.57 -5.29
N LEU A 88 -1.15 -10.79 -6.23
CA LEU A 88 -0.53 -9.73 -7.01
C LEU A 88 -1.49 -9.35 -8.15
N GLU A 89 -2.35 -8.39 -7.89
CA GLU A 89 -3.33 -7.97 -8.87
C GLU A 89 -2.69 -7.00 -9.86
N ILE A 90 -3.38 -6.80 -10.98
CA ILE A 90 -2.84 -5.96 -12.04
C ILE A 90 -2.54 -4.55 -11.55
N CYS A 91 -3.41 -4.00 -10.70
CA CYS A 91 -3.18 -2.66 -10.18
C CYS A 91 -1.91 -2.57 -9.35
N LEU A 92 -1.61 -3.61 -8.56
CA LEU A 92 -0.38 -3.65 -7.79
C LEU A 92 0.83 -3.79 -8.70
N LYS A 93 0.72 -4.66 -9.69
CA LYS A 93 1.81 -4.88 -10.61
C LYS A 93 2.14 -3.63 -11.40
N THR A 94 1.12 -2.90 -11.80
CA THR A 94 1.32 -1.65 -12.52
C THR A 94 2.13 -0.65 -11.70
N ILE A 95 1.82 -0.53 -10.42
CA ILE A 95 2.55 0.39 -9.55
C ILE A 95 3.98 -0.08 -9.35
N ILE A 96 4.17 -1.37 -9.13
CA ILE A 96 5.51 -1.93 -8.99
C ILE A 96 6.35 -1.64 -10.24
N ASP A 97 5.79 -1.88 -11.40
CA ASP A 97 6.51 -1.68 -12.66
C ASP A 97 6.87 -0.21 -12.85
N ARG A 98 6.01 0.68 -12.40
CA ARG A 98 6.25 2.12 -12.56
C ARG A 98 7.50 2.57 -11.82
N TYR A 99 7.80 1.95 -10.69
CA TYR A 99 8.92 2.38 -9.85
C TYR A 99 10.07 1.40 -9.81
N SER A 100 9.98 0.27 -10.49
CA SER A 100 10.97 -0.79 -10.34
C SER A 100 12.36 -0.39 -10.81
N HIS A 101 12.45 0.51 -11.79
CA HIS A 101 13.74 0.90 -12.32
C HIS A 101 14.50 1.88 -11.42
N TYR A 102 13.88 2.34 -10.36
CA TYR A 102 14.55 3.21 -9.39
C TYR A 102 15.20 2.42 -8.25
N SER A 103 15.02 1.12 -8.22
CA SER A 103 15.32 0.39 -6.99
C SER A 103 16.66 -0.32 -7.04
N ASN A 104 17.26 -0.45 -5.85
CA ASN A 104 18.43 -1.27 -5.62
C ASN A 104 18.02 -2.46 -4.78
N GLY A 105 17.08 -3.27 -5.30
CA GLY A 105 16.61 -4.42 -4.58
C GLY A 105 15.21 -4.25 -4.02
N THR A 106 14.89 -3.07 -3.50
CA THR A 106 13.53 -2.77 -3.05
C THR A 106 12.82 -1.91 -4.08
N PHE A 107 11.51 -2.08 -4.20
CA PHE A 107 10.77 -1.33 -5.21
C PHE A 107 10.60 0.13 -4.86
N PHE A 108 10.36 0.42 -3.58
CA PHE A 108 9.94 1.77 -3.18
C PHE A 108 10.84 2.44 -2.17
N TYR A 109 11.76 1.71 -1.56
CA TYR A 109 12.49 2.23 -0.41
C TYR A 109 13.21 3.54 -0.69
N GLN A 110 13.88 3.62 -1.83
CA GLN A 110 14.65 4.82 -2.15
C GLN A 110 13.77 6.04 -2.21
N LYS A 111 12.60 5.91 -2.87
CA LYS A 111 11.69 7.03 -2.97
C LYS A 111 11.02 7.35 -1.64
N VAL A 112 10.65 6.34 -0.89
CA VAL A 112 10.06 6.55 0.43
C VAL A 112 11.05 7.27 1.33
N HIS A 113 12.28 6.80 1.34
CA HIS A 113 13.32 7.42 2.16
C HIS A 113 13.53 8.87 1.78
N ARG A 114 13.60 9.14 0.48
CA ARG A 114 13.85 10.49 0.00
C ARG A 114 12.71 11.44 0.33
N ILE A 115 11.47 10.97 0.23
CA ILE A 115 10.30 11.84 0.39
C ILE A 115 9.87 11.95 1.84
N MET A 116 9.90 10.83 2.57
CA MET A 116 9.31 10.76 3.89
C MET A 116 10.30 11.01 5.02
N ILE A 117 11.57 10.70 4.81
CA ILE A 117 12.57 10.76 5.87
C ILE A 117 13.47 11.97 5.71
N VAL A 118 13.84 12.29 4.49
CA VAL A 118 14.68 13.45 4.23
C VAL A 118 13.79 14.68 4.08
N PRO A 119 13.94 15.68 4.95
CA PRO A 119 13.09 16.88 4.91
C PRO A 119 13.24 17.68 3.65
#